data_a2f883a4aaef3534564b00472c186f86
#
_entry.id   a2f883a4aaef3534564b00472c186f86
#
_cell.length_a   1.000
_cell.length_b   1.000
_cell.length_c   1.000
_cell.angle_alpha   90.00
_cell.angle_beta   90.00
_cell.angle_gamma   90.00
#
_symmetry.space_group_name_H-M   'P 1'
#
loop_
_entity.id
_entity.type
_entity.pdbx_description
1 polymer ?
#
loop_
_entity_poly.entity_id
_entity_poly.type
_entity_poly.pdbx_seq_one_letter_code
_entity_poly.pdbx_strand_id
1 'polypeptide(L)'
;MKKLNTAIIMCAGFGKRLKPLTNKVPKPLLKIDNKSLLENTIELLFRLNINKIFLNSHHLSQQIKRFILEKKLSKKIKVFEEKRKILNTGGGILNIVKSSNDKNYLVLNPDTIWTIKHSIEIIKMKNLYFSKKASNMLL
;
A
#
# COMPACT_ATOMS: atom_id res chain seq x y z
N MET A 1 18.15 -11.86 11.85
CA MET A 1 18.20 -10.51 11.26
C MET A 1 16.80 -9.92 11.24
N LYS A 2 16.61 -8.74 11.81
CA LYS A 2 15.31 -8.05 11.75
C LYS A 2 15.08 -7.53 10.34
N LYS A 3 14.08 -8.04 9.63
CA LYS A 3 13.79 -7.67 8.24
C LYS A 3 12.44 -6.96 8.13
N LEU A 4 12.40 -5.88 7.36
CA LEU A 4 11.18 -5.27 6.87
C LEU A 4 10.95 -5.76 5.44
N ASN A 5 10.20 -6.83 5.28
CA ASN A 5 9.96 -7.49 3.98
C ASN A 5 8.53 -7.30 3.48
N THR A 6 7.66 -6.77 4.33
CA THR A 6 6.22 -6.69 4.08
C THR A 6 5.74 -5.26 4.14
N ALA A 7 4.92 -4.89 3.17
CA ALA A 7 4.24 -3.60 3.15
C ALA A 7 2.73 -3.76 3.10
N ILE A 8 2.03 -2.73 3.57
CA ILE A 8 0.59 -2.56 3.45
C ILE A 8 0.32 -1.27 2.69
N ILE A 9 -0.48 -1.32 1.62
CA ILE A 9 -0.94 -0.15 0.87
C ILE A 9 -2.43 0.05 1.16
N MET A 10 -2.79 1.24 1.63
CA MET A 10 -4.17 1.57 2.02
C MET A 10 -4.97 2.08 0.83
N CYS A 11 -5.75 1.19 0.19
CA CYS A 11 -6.47 1.46 -1.06
C CYS A 11 -8.01 1.49 -0.94
N ALA A 12 -8.58 1.35 0.26
CA ALA A 12 -10.03 1.18 0.45
C ALA A 12 -10.84 2.49 0.39
N GLY A 13 -10.20 3.65 0.39
CA GLY A 13 -10.88 4.94 0.44
C GLY A 13 -11.76 5.25 -0.77
N PHE A 14 -12.87 5.96 -0.55
CA PHE A 14 -13.80 6.37 -1.61
C PHE A 14 -13.26 7.48 -2.55
N GLY A 15 -12.23 8.22 -2.14
CA GLY A 15 -11.71 9.34 -2.92
C GLY A 15 -12.71 10.47 -3.13
N LYS A 16 -13.61 10.72 -2.19
CA LYS A 16 -14.75 11.67 -2.31
C LYS A 16 -14.37 13.06 -2.80
N ARG A 17 -13.20 13.57 -2.39
CA ARG A 17 -12.68 14.89 -2.79
C ARG A 17 -12.27 14.99 -4.26
N LEU A 18 -12.08 13.85 -4.93
CA LEU A 18 -11.69 13.77 -6.34
C LEU A 18 -12.85 13.40 -7.26
N LYS A 19 -14.10 13.48 -6.77
CA LYS A 19 -15.26 13.32 -7.64
C LYS A 19 -15.31 14.45 -8.68
N PRO A 20 -15.75 14.18 -9.93
CA PRO A 20 -16.38 12.94 -10.38
C PRO A 20 -15.43 11.83 -10.85
N LEU A 21 -14.10 12.07 -10.87
CA LEU A 21 -13.12 11.09 -11.36
C LEU A 21 -13.24 9.74 -10.66
N THR A 22 -13.36 9.77 -9.33
CA THR A 22 -13.43 8.57 -8.49
C THR A 22 -14.78 7.85 -8.51
N ASN A 23 -15.76 8.35 -9.25
CA ASN A 23 -16.99 7.60 -9.51
C ASN A 23 -16.76 6.42 -10.46
N LYS A 24 -15.79 6.54 -11.37
CA LYS A 24 -15.51 5.54 -12.42
C LYS A 24 -14.20 4.77 -12.19
N VAL A 25 -13.23 5.38 -11.51
CA VAL A 25 -11.89 4.81 -11.28
C VAL A 25 -11.54 4.96 -9.81
N PRO A 26 -11.12 3.91 -9.09
CA PRO A 26 -10.72 4.06 -7.69
C PRO A 26 -9.47 4.94 -7.60
N LYS A 27 -9.39 5.77 -6.56
CA LYS A 27 -8.29 6.74 -6.37
C LYS A 27 -6.89 6.15 -6.62
N PRO A 28 -6.54 4.95 -6.11
CA PRO A 28 -5.22 4.37 -6.36
C PRO A 28 -4.89 4.11 -7.83
N LEU A 29 -5.89 3.98 -8.69
CA LEU A 29 -5.71 3.75 -10.12
C LEU A 29 -5.78 5.01 -10.97
N LEU A 30 -5.99 6.18 -10.37
CA LEU A 30 -5.85 7.45 -11.09
C LEU A 30 -4.40 7.60 -11.56
N LYS A 31 -4.25 8.09 -12.80
CA LYS A 31 -2.94 8.21 -13.45
C LYS A 31 -2.41 9.63 -13.37
N ILE A 32 -1.09 9.72 -13.16
CA ILE A 32 -0.28 10.93 -13.34
C ILE A 32 0.85 10.52 -14.27
N ASP A 33 1.03 11.24 -15.36
CA ASP A 33 2.03 10.94 -16.40
C ASP A 33 1.98 9.46 -16.87
N ASN A 34 0.76 9.01 -17.20
CA ASN A 34 0.47 7.65 -17.68
C ASN A 34 0.70 6.50 -16.67
N LYS A 35 1.12 6.79 -15.45
CA LYS A 35 1.34 5.80 -14.39
C LYS A 35 0.33 5.98 -13.26
N SER A 36 -0.29 4.90 -12.78
CA SER A 36 -1.21 5.00 -11.65
C SER A 36 -0.48 5.28 -10.33
N LEU A 37 -1.18 5.91 -9.38
CA LEU A 37 -0.67 6.14 -8.03
C LEU A 37 -0.25 4.82 -7.36
N LEU A 38 -1.04 3.78 -7.53
CA LEU A 38 -0.75 2.44 -7.01
C LEU A 38 0.52 1.85 -7.66
N GLU A 39 0.66 1.99 -8.99
CA GLU A 39 1.85 1.52 -9.70
C GLU A 39 3.12 2.21 -9.21
N ASN A 40 3.08 3.54 -9.02
CA ASN A 40 4.19 4.31 -8.47
C ASN A 40 4.57 3.83 -7.06
N THR A 41 3.57 3.53 -6.21
CA THR A 41 3.82 3.01 -4.85
C THR A 41 4.43 1.60 -4.87
N ILE A 42 3.95 0.72 -5.75
CA ILE A 42 4.48 -0.64 -5.90
C ILE A 42 5.94 -0.60 -6.37
N GLU A 43 6.27 0.26 -7.33
CA GLU A 43 7.65 0.43 -7.81
C GLU A 43 8.60 0.91 -6.70
N LEU A 44 8.16 1.86 -5.87
CA LEU A 44 8.91 2.27 -4.69
C LEU A 44 9.23 1.06 -3.79
N LEU A 45 8.23 0.23 -3.49
CA LEU A 45 8.40 -0.94 -2.64
C LEU A 45 9.38 -1.96 -3.24
N PHE A 46 9.31 -2.19 -4.55
CA PHE A 46 10.25 -3.08 -5.22
C PHE A 46 11.69 -2.54 -5.20
N ARG A 47 11.90 -1.23 -5.34
CA ARG A 47 13.22 -0.59 -5.16
C ARG A 47 13.76 -0.77 -3.74
N LEU A 48 12.89 -0.84 -2.74
CA LEU A 48 13.24 -1.11 -1.35
C LEU A 48 13.42 -2.62 -1.04
N ASN A 49 13.37 -3.49 -2.07
CA ASN A 49 13.39 -4.95 -1.95
C ASN A 49 12.24 -5.51 -1.10
N ILE A 50 11.11 -4.81 -1.05
CA ILE A 50 9.89 -5.28 -0.40
C ILE A 50 9.02 -5.94 -1.46
N ASN A 51 8.93 -7.28 -1.42
CA ASN A 51 8.25 -8.09 -2.43
C ASN A 51 7.00 -8.81 -1.91
N LYS A 52 6.65 -8.61 -0.64
CA LYS A 52 5.41 -9.10 -0.04
C LYS A 52 4.54 -7.90 0.28
N ILE A 53 3.47 -7.71 -0.47
CA ILE A 53 2.62 -6.54 -0.37
C ILE A 53 1.19 -7.00 -0.10
N PHE A 54 0.58 -6.38 0.89
CA PHE A 54 -0.84 -6.47 1.16
C PHE A 54 -1.50 -5.14 0.82
N LEU A 55 -2.69 -5.17 0.28
CA LEU A 55 -3.48 -3.97 0.13
C LEU A 55 -4.94 -4.25 0.48
N ASN A 56 -5.58 -3.27 1.11
CA ASN A 56 -7.01 -3.31 1.29
C ASN A 56 -7.72 -2.64 0.11
N SER A 57 -8.95 -3.02 -0.14
CA SER A 57 -9.80 -2.41 -1.15
C SER A 57 -11.25 -2.43 -0.71
N HIS A 58 -12.04 -1.47 -1.19
CA HIS A 58 -13.48 -1.38 -0.95
C HIS A 58 -14.16 -0.80 -2.18
N HIS A 59 -14.01 0.51 -2.40
CA HIS A 59 -14.58 1.19 -3.55
C HIS A 59 -13.96 0.70 -4.86
N LEU A 60 -14.80 0.21 -5.78
CA LEU A 60 -14.39 -0.32 -7.09
C LEU A 60 -13.28 -1.40 -7.00
N SER A 61 -13.37 -2.25 -5.98
CA SER A 61 -12.39 -3.29 -5.65
C SER A 61 -12.03 -4.19 -6.84
N GLN A 62 -12.98 -4.50 -7.72
CA GLN A 62 -12.73 -5.35 -8.88
C GLN A 62 -11.72 -4.73 -9.87
N GLN A 63 -11.68 -3.40 -9.99
CA GLN A 63 -10.68 -2.74 -10.85
C GLN A 63 -9.26 -2.89 -10.26
N ILE A 64 -9.11 -2.78 -8.94
CA ILE A 64 -7.83 -3.02 -8.26
C ILE A 64 -7.37 -4.47 -8.46
N LYS A 65 -8.27 -5.44 -8.27
CA LYS A 65 -7.96 -6.87 -8.49
C LYS A 65 -7.54 -7.14 -9.92
N ARG A 66 -8.26 -6.57 -10.90
CA ARG A 66 -7.93 -6.69 -12.32
C ARG A 66 -6.56 -6.10 -12.63
N PHE A 67 -6.26 -4.90 -12.12
CA PHE A 67 -4.95 -4.27 -12.26
C PHE A 67 -3.81 -5.18 -11.77
N ILE A 68 -3.95 -5.78 -10.58
CA ILE A 68 -2.94 -6.70 -10.02
C ILE A 68 -2.75 -7.93 -10.92
N LEU A 69 -3.84 -8.48 -11.47
CA LEU A 69 -3.81 -9.63 -12.35
C LEU A 69 -3.14 -9.30 -13.70
N GLU A 70 -3.56 -8.22 -14.35
CA GLU A 70 -3.02 -7.77 -15.64
C GLU A 70 -1.52 -7.45 -15.56
N LYS A 71 -1.07 -6.87 -14.45
CA LYS A 71 0.36 -6.61 -14.19
C LYS A 71 1.13 -7.86 -13.72
N LYS A 72 0.48 -9.03 -13.66
CA LYS A 72 1.08 -10.31 -13.21
C LYS A 72 1.70 -10.23 -11.80
N LEU A 73 1.10 -9.47 -10.91
CA LEU A 73 1.61 -9.20 -9.56
C LEU A 73 1.01 -10.10 -8.47
N SER A 74 0.11 -11.02 -8.81
CA SER A 74 -0.65 -11.84 -7.86
C SER A 74 0.22 -12.73 -6.93
N LYS A 75 1.45 -13.04 -7.34
CA LYS A 75 2.39 -13.78 -6.49
C LYS A 75 3.03 -12.93 -5.38
N LYS A 76 3.07 -11.61 -5.57
CA LYS A 76 3.70 -10.65 -4.65
C LYS A 76 2.70 -9.81 -3.88
N ILE A 77 1.49 -9.64 -4.41
CA ILE A 77 0.47 -8.75 -3.89
C ILE A 77 -0.81 -9.51 -3.59
N LYS A 78 -1.27 -9.43 -2.33
CA LYS A 78 -2.55 -9.98 -1.89
C LYS A 78 -3.53 -8.84 -1.59
N VAL A 79 -4.73 -8.91 -2.17
CA VAL A 79 -5.80 -7.93 -1.98
C VAL A 79 -6.76 -8.42 -0.91
N PHE A 80 -7.01 -7.58 0.10
CA PHE A 80 -8.01 -7.78 1.15
C PHE A 80 -9.22 -6.87 0.88
N GLU A 81 -10.30 -7.43 0.40
CA GLU A 81 -11.52 -6.69 0.11
C GLU A 81 -12.37 -6.50 1.37
N GLU A 82 -12.67 -5.25 1.69
CA GLU A 82 -13.60 -4.87 2.76
C GLU A 82 -15.03 -4.87 2.22
N LYS A 83 -15.69 -6.04 2.20
CA LYS A 83 -16.95 -6.24 1.46
C LYS A 83 -18.14 -5.49 2.05
N ARG A 84 -18.33 -5.54 3.37
CA ARG A 84 -19.55 -5.03 4.02
C ARG A 84 -19.50 -3.53 4.26
N LYS A 85 -18.40 -3.06 4.82
CA LYS A 85 -18.16 -1.64 5.12
C LYS A 85 -16.67 -1.34 5.09
N ILE A 86 -16.32 -0.11 4.83
CA ILE A 86 -14.95 0.36 4.98
C ILE A 86 -14.53 0.31 6.46
N LEU A 87 -13.36 -0.25 6.73
CA LEU A 87 -12.85 -0.46 8.09
C LEU A 87 -12.05 0.73 8.63
N ASN A 88 -11.90 1.79 7.83
CA ASN A 88 -10.97 2.88 8.08
C ASN A 88 -9.50 2.41 8.15
N THR A 89 -8.57 3.33 8.41
CA THR A 89 -7.12 3.02 8.34
C THR A 89 -6.74 1.96 9.39
N GLY A 90 -7.07 2.17 10.65
CA GLY A 90 -6.71 1.24 11.72
C GLY A 90 -7.35 -0.14 11.59
N GLY A 91 -8.63 -0.19 11.25
CA GLY A 91 -9.35 -1.44 11.03
C GLY A 91 -8.85 -2.21 9.82
N GLY A 92 -8.53 -1.52 8.73
CA GLY A 92 -7.95 -2.13 7.53
C GLY A 92 -6.58 -2.75 7.79
N ILE A 93 -5.70 -2.03 8.50
CA ILE A 93 -4.39 -2.55 8.92
C ILE A 93 -4.57 -3.78 9.81
N LEU A 94 -5.41 -3.68 10.85
CA LEU A 94 -5.65 -4.79 11.79
C LEU A 94 -6.17 -6.04 11.09
N ASN A 95 -7.10 -5.87 10.14
CA ASN A 95 -7.65 -6.98 9.34
C ASN A 95 -6.55 -7.71 8.55
N ILE A 96 -5.63 -6.98 7.96
CA ILE A 96 -4.49 -7.54 7.22
C ILE A 96 -3.50 -8.22 8.17
N VAL A 97 -3.11 -7.55 9.25
CA VAL A 97 -2.11 -8.04 10.21
C VAL A 97 -2.56 -9.36 10.86
N LYS A 98 -3.84 -9.48 11.21
CA LYS A 98 -4.40 -10.74 11.75
C LYS A 98 -4.29 -11.93 10.77
N SER A 99 -4.17 -11.67 9.50
CA SER A 99 -4.05 -12.69 8.45
C SER A 99 -2.61 -12.97 8.03
N SER A 100 -1.62 -12.44 8.75
CA SER A 100 -0.21 -12.55 8.44
C SER A 100 0.62 -12.88 9.68
N ASN A 101 1.69 -13.64 9.49
CA ASN A 101 2.66 -13.96 10.55
C ASN A 101 3.84 -12.98 10.60
N ASP A 102 3.81 -11.92 9.80
CA ASP A 102 4.88 -10.91 9.81
C ASP A 102 4.79 -10.05 11.07
N LYS A 103 5.94 -9.60 11.55
CA LYS A 103 6.05 -8.78 12.77
C LYS A 103 6.22 -7.29 12.48
N ASN A 104 6.74 -6.95 11.31
CA ASN A 104 7.05 -5.58 10.92
C ASN A 104 6.45 -5.27 9.55
N TYR A 105 5.83 -4.11 9.45
CA TYR A 105 5.15 -3.67 8.22
C TYR A 105 5.54 -2.23 7.90
N LEU A 106 5.76 -1.95 6.62
CA LEU A 106 5.76 -0.59 6.10
C LEU A 106 4.34 -0.28 5.61
N VAL A 107 3.68 0.71 6.21
CA VAL A 107 2.33 1.11 5.81
C VAL A 107 2.41 2.38 4.98
N LEU A 108 1.81 2.37 3.79
CA LEU A 108 1.83 3.48 2.85
C LEU A 108 0.41 3.82 2.36
N ASN A 109 0.18 5.10 2.16
CA ASN A 109 -0.95 5.57 1.35
C ASN A 109 -0.51 5.67 -0.12
N PRO A 110 -1.34 5.27 -1.09
CA PRO A 110 -0.96 5.28 -2.50
C PRO A 110 -1.04 6.67 -3.15
N ASP A 111 -1.52 7.68 -2.45
CA ASP A 111 -1.77 9.03 -2.98
C ASP A 111 -0.58 9.99 -2.90
N THR A 112 0.58 9.48 -2.55
CA THR A 112 1.85 10.20 -2.61
C THR A 112 2.58 9.88 -3.91
N ILE A 113 3.13 10.88 -4.57
CA ILE A 113 4.03 10.68 -5.71
C ILE A 113 5.42 10.38 -5.17
N TRP A 114 5.76 9.11 -5.17
CA TRP A 114 7.02 8.62 -4.61
C TRP A 114 8.19 8.87 -5.56
N THR A 115 9.28 9.38 -5.01
CA THR A 115 10.55 9.64 -5.73
C THR A 115 11.70 8.88 -5.08
N ILE A 116 12.87 8.94 -5.71
CA ILE A 116 14.07 8.30 -5.17
C ILE A 116 14.48 8.88 -3.80
N LYS A 117 14.19 10.15 -3.54
CA LYS A 117 14.44 10.79 -2.23
C LYS A 117 13.66 10.09 -1.11
N HIS A 118 12.41 9.74 -1.36
CA HIS A 118 11.59 9.00 -0.40
C HIS A 118 12.17 7.62 -0.10
N SER A 119 12.75 6.94 -1.09
CA SER A 119 13.43 5.65 -0.85
C SER A 119 14.57 5.80 0.15
N ILE A 120 15.36 6.85 0.05
CA ILE A 120 16.48 7.13 0.97
C ILE A 120 15.95 7.38 2.39
N GLU A 121 14.92 8.20 2.51
CA GLU A 121 14.33 8.52 3.82
C GLU A 121 13.69 7.28 4.50
N ILE A 122 13.00 6.44 3.72
CA ILE A 122 12.44 5.17 4.23
C ILE A 122 13.55 4.22 4.71
N ILE A 123 14.69 4.16 4.00
CA ILE A 123 15.84 3.35 4.44
C ILE A 123 16.39 3.89 5.76
N LYS A 124 16.56 5.20 5.90
CA LYS A 124 17.01 5.83 7.15
C LYS A 124 16.04 5.52 8.29
N MET A 125 14.74 5.71 8.05
CA MET A 125 13.68 5.41 9.02
C MET A 125 13.71 3.94 9.44
N LYS A 126 13.84 3.01 8.50
CA LYS A 126 13.96 1.58 8.78
C LYS A 126 15.15 1.28 9.69
N ASN A 127 16.31 1.86 9.42
CA ASN A 127 17.52 1.66 10.22
C ASN A 127 17.33 2.18 11.64
N LEU A 128 16.73 3.36 11.81
CA LEU A 128 16.41 3.93 13.12
C LEU A 128 15.39 3.07 13.88
N TYR A 129 14.34 2.60 13.20
CA TYR A 129 13.32 1.73 13.78
C TYR A 129 13.93 0.48 14.43
N PHE A 130 14.82 -0.18 13.73
CA PHE A 130 15.46 -1.40 14.25
C PHE A 130 16.55 -1.14 15.28
N SER A 131 17.33 -0.05 15.15
CA SER A 131 18.38 0.29 16.09
C SER A 131 17.83 0.73 17.44
N LYS A 132 16.77 1.54 17.44
CA LYS A 132 16.12 2.05 18.66
C LYS A 132 15.07 1.11 19.23
N LYS A 133 14.81 -0.04 18.61
CA LYS A 133 13.73 -0.97 19.00
C LYS A 133 12.38 -0.27 19.16
N ALA A 134 12.09 0.69 18.28
CA ALA A 134 10.84 1.45 18.33
C ALA A 134 9.64 0.53 18.09
N SER A 135 8.50 0.83 18.71
CA SER A 135 7.24 0.12 18.47
C SER A 135 6.57 0.59 17.17
N ASN A 136 6.71 1.86 16.85
CA ASN A 136 6.28 2.46 15.58
C ASN A 136 7.15 3.66 15.24
N MET A 137 7.08 4.11 13.99
CA MET A 137 7.80 5.29 13.50
C MET A 137 7.02 5.90 12.33
N LEU A 138 7.00 7.22 12.25
CA LEU A 138 6.40 7.98 11.15
C LEU A 138 7.49 8.67 10.32
N LEU A 139 7.24 8.78 9.02
CA LEU A 139 8.05 9.54 8.06
C LEU A 139 7.41 10.90 7.81
#